data_2c9bf8bd3b394c4e019effcfbba880cc
#
_entry.id   2c9bf8bd3b394c4e019effcfbba880cc
#
_cell.length_a   1.000
_cell.length_b   1.000
_cell.length_c   1.000
_cell.angle_alpha   90.00
_cell.angle_beta   90.00
_cell.angle_gamma   90.00
#
_symmetry.space_group_name_H-M   'P 1'
#
loop_
_entity.id
_entity.type
_entity.pdbx_description
1 polymer ?
#
loop_
_entity_poly.entity_id
_entity_poly.type
_entity_poly.pdbx_seq_one_letter_code
_entity_poly.pdbx_strand_id
1 'polypeptide(L)'
;MTLTATGVTDIGTRRISNQDAIAWHVSPDGSRVLGIVADGMGGYKGGEIASQVAVNAIVQRLAPLISQGLIGDEAQVAAVHDAIRDANEQIQALREEDPALGNMGTTVVATWVQGDDALIAHIGDSRCYLISNDTLSRRTRDDTVVQNMIDDGSIRESDAPNIPFRNVLTQALGSSEQPAPSLSRLKLAAGERLLLCSDGLPEAIPEAEWTGLLARRSTARDQVRTLIDTSLDNGAKDNVSVVMILKES
;
A
#
# COMPACT_ATOMS: atom_id res chain seq x y z
N MET A 1 15.53 5.09 19.26
CA MET A 1 14.80 5.67 18.10
C MET A 1 13.49 4.95 18.00
N THR A 2 12.39 5.67 17.91
CA THR A 2 11.03 5.14 17.96
C THR A 2 10.41 5.19 16.58
N LEU A 3 9.72 4.12 16.19
CA LEU A 3 8.90 4.07 14.98
C LEU A 3 7.46 4.41 15.36
N THR A 4 6.82 5.27 14.58
CA THR A 4 5.40 5.62 14.71
C THR A 4 4.71 5.41 13.36
N ALA A 5 3.41 5.19 13.40
CA ALA A 5 2.60 5.07 12.18
C ALA A 5 1.25 5.74 12.36
N THR A 6 0.72 6.24 11.26
CA THR A 6 -0.63 6.83 11.17
C THR A 6 -1.18 6.62 9.78
N GLY A 7 -2.48 6.59 9.63
CA GLY A 7 -3.12 6.45 8.33
C GLY A 7 -4.52 7.06 8.30
N VAL A 8 -4.98 7.36 7.10
CA VAL A 8 -6.34 7.81 6.81
C VAL A 8 -6.78 7.18 5.49
N THR A 9 -8.03 6.79 5.42
CA THR A 9 -8.70 6.37 4.18
C THR A 9 -9.96 7.20 4.00
N ASP A 10 -10.27 7.58 2.77
CA ASP A 10 -11.46 8.34 2.41
C ASP A 10 -12.11 7.79 1.13
N ILE A 11 -13.42 7.88 1.05
CA ILE A 11 -14.20 7.40 -0.09
C ILE A 11 -13.97 8.20 -1.37
N GLY A 12 -13.41 9.42 -1.24
CA GLY A 12 -13.32 10.36 -2.36
C GLY A 12 -14.65 11.05 -2.67
N THR A 13 -14.71 11.74 -3.82
CA THR A 13 -15.87 12.59 -4.17
C THR A 13 -16.84 11.93 -5.17
N ARG A 14 -16.53 10.76 -5.73
CA ARG A 14 -17.31 10.10 -6.80
C ARG A 14 -17.77 8.69 -6.50
N ARG A 15 -17.03 7.97 -5.68
CA ARG A 15 -17.36 6.58 -5.33
C ARG A 15 -18.54 6.56 -4.35
N ILE A 16 -19.27 5.44 -4.33
CA ILE A 16 -20.41 5.22 -3.41
C ILE A 16 -20.04 4.30 -2.25
N SER A 17 -18.88 3.63 -2.33
CA SER A 17 -18.29 2.79 -1.27
C SER A 17 -16.79 2.99 -1.25
N ASN A 18 -16.19 2.81 -0.09
CA ASN A 18 -14.75 2.77 0.04
C ASN A 18 -14.30 1.31 -0.05
N GLN A 19 -13.59 0.97 -1.11
CA GLN A 19 -13.06 -0.36 -1.37
C GLN A 19 -11.60 -0.51 -0.93
N ASP A 20 -10.97 0.58 -0.47
CA ASP A 20 -9.66 0.55 0.15
C ASP A 20 -9.75 0.04 1.59
N ALA A 21 -8.70 -0.63 2.04
CA ALA A 21 -8.49 -0.98 3.44
C ALA A 21 -7.07 -0.63 3.86
N ILE A 22 -6.92 -0.14 5.08
CA ILE A 22 -5.62 0.19 5.66
C ILE A 22 -5.47 -0.39 7.06
N ALA A 23 -4.24 -0.69 7.45
CA ALA A 23 -3.90 -1.01 8.82
C ALA A 23 -2.45 -0.64 9.14
N TRP A 24 -2.18 -0.49 10.41
CA TRP A 24 -0.82 -0.43 10.95
C TRP A 24 -0.76 -1.04 12.34
N HIS A 25 0.42 -1.53 12.70
CA HIS A 25 0.69 -2.08 14.02
C HIS A 25 2.09 -1.67 14.46
N VAL A 26 2.21 -1.12 15.66
CA VAL A 26 3.49 -0.72 16.27
C VAL A 26 3.76 -1.62 17.46
N SER A 27 4.98 -2.17 17.55
CA SER A 27 5.38 -2.97 18.73
C SER A 27 5.33 -2.13 20.01
N PRO A 28 5.09 -2.77 21.18
CA PRO A 28 5.00 -2.05 22.44
C PRO A 28 6.23 -1.21 22.80
N ASP A 29 7.41 -1.60 22.33
CA ASP A 29 8.67 -0.89 22.53
C ASP A 29 8.96 0.16 21.43
N GLY A 30 8.08 0.28 20.44
CA GLY A 30 8.24 1.22 19.33
C GLY A 30 9.40 0.91 18.38
N SER A 31 10.02 -0.27 18.46
CA SER A 31 11.17 -0.62 17.63
C SER A 31 10.80 -1.28 16.31
N ARG A 32 9.54 -1.68 16.15
CA ARG A 32 9.03 -2.38 14.97
C ARG A 32 7.67 -1.84 14.58
N VAL A 33 7.40 -1.79 13.28
CA VAL A 33 6.12 -1.32 12.75
C VAL A 33 5.75 -2.04 11.47
N LEU A 34 4.46 -2.30 11.31
CA LEU A 34 3.82 -2.75 10.08
C LEU A 34 2.91 -1.62 9.58
N GLY A 35 2.94 -1.33 8.28
CA GLY A 35 1.95 -0.52 7.59
C GLY A 35 1.42 -1.27 6.38
N ILE A 36 0.13 -1.15 6.09
CA ILE A 36 -0.55 -1.86 4.99
C ILE A 36 -1.56 -0.92 4.35
N VAL A 37 -1.59 -0.92 3.01
CA VAL A 37 -2.67 -0.38 2.18
C VAL A 37 -3.07 -1.45 1.18
N ALA A 38 -4.36 -1.63 0.98
CA ALA A 38 -4.95 -2.53 0.00
C ALA A 38 -6.09 -1.82 -0.72
N ASP A 39 -6.08 -1.85 -2.05
CA ASP A 39 -7.08 -1.26 -2.93
C ASP A 39 -7.91 -2.38 -3.55
N GLY A 40 -9.18 -2.40 -3.23
CA GLY A 40 -10.08 -3.48 -3.60
C GLY A 40 -10.76 -3.27 -4.94
N MET A 41 -10.82 -4.31 -5.75
CA MET A 41 -11.49 -4.31 -7.05
C MET A 41 -12.51 -5.44 -7.16
N GLY A 42 -13.48 -5.33 -8.11
CA GLY A 42 -14.43 -6.43 -8.38
C GLY A 42 -15.90 -6.04 -8.30
N GLY A 43 -16.20 -4.75 -8.40
CA GLY A 43 -17.57 -4.22 -8.46
C GLY A 43 -18.36 -4.36 -7.16
N TYR A 44 -19.40 -3.57 -6.99
CA TYR A 44 -20.33 -3.50 -5.85
C TYR A 44 -19.67 -3.68 -4.47
N LYS A 45 -19.68 -4.88 -3.87
CA LYS A 45 -19.11 -5.18 -2.54
C LYS A 45 -17.82 -6.01 -2.61
N GLY A 46 -17.47 -6.54 -3.78
CA GLY A 46 -16.36 -7.48 -3.88
C GLY A 46 -15.02 -6.87 -3.50
N GLY A 47 -14.73 -5.66 -3.98
CA GLY A 47 -13.48 -4.97 -3.66
C GLY A 47 -13.32 -4.66 -2.17
N GLU A 48 -14.38 -4.14 -1.52
CA GLU A 48 -14.37 -3.87 -0.07
C GLU A 48 -14.10 -5.13 0.76
N ILE A 49 -14.71 -6.25 0.37
CA ILE A 49 -14.48 -7.54 1.05
C ILE A 49 -13.04 -8.01 0.83
N ALA A 50 -12.56 -7.97 -0.41
CA ALA A 50 -11.22 -8.45 -0.75
C ALA A 50 -10.11 -7.68 -0.02
N SER A 51 -10.17 -6.35 -0.04
CA SER A 51 -9.18 -5.49 0.64
C SER A 51 -9.20 -5.68 2.15
N GLN A 52 -10.40 -5.78 2.75
CA GLN A 52 -10.54 -6.00 4.19
C GLN A 52 -10.04 -7.38 4.61
N VAL A 53 -10.33 -8.44 3.84
CA VAL A 53 -9.82 -9.80 4.08
C VAL A 53 -8.29 -9.82 4.00
N ALA A 54 -7.71 -9.19 2.97
CA ALA A 54 -6.27 -9.14 2.81
C ALA A 54 -5.59 -8.45 3.99
N VAL A 55 -6.06 -7.26 4.37
CA VAL A 55 -5.49 -6.51 5.48
C VAL A 55 -5.62 -7.30 6.80
N ASN A 56 -6.79 -7.87 7.06
CA ASN A 56 -7.03 -8.65 8.29
C ASN A 56 -6.11 -9.89 8.37
N ALA A 57 -5.99 -10.66 7.29
CA ALA A 57 -5.14 -11.86 7.25
C ALA A 57 -3.66 -11.50 7.50
N ILE A 58 -3.17 -10.45 6.84
CA ILE A 58 -1.79 -9.99 7.00
C ILE A 58 -1.54 -9.50 8.44
N VAL A 59 -2.45 -8.70 9.01
CA VAL A 59 -2.34 -8.22 10.39
C VAL A 59 -2.36 -9.39 11.38
N GLN A 60 -3.31 -10.33 11.23
CA GLN A 60 -3.43 -11.49 12.12
C GLN A 60 -2.16 -12.33 12.15
N ARG A 61 -1.48 -12.48 11.02
CA ARG A 61 -0.24 -13.24 10.92
C ARG A 61 0.98 -12.48 11.42
N LEU A 62 1.12 -11.20 11.05
CA LEU A 62 2.36 -10.45 11.27
C LEU A 62 2.38 -9.68 12.60
N ALA A 63 1.26 -9.15 13.09
CA ALA A 63 1.24 -8.35 14.31
C ALA A 63 1.76 -9.09 15.56
N PRO A 64 1.47 -10.40 15.76
CA PRO A 64 2.08 -11.15 16.87
C PRO A 64 3.60 -11.23 16.75
N LEU A 65 4.15 -11.47 15.56
CA LEU A 65 5.61 -11.55 15.34
C LEU A 65 6.28 -10.21 15.62
N ILE A 66 5.67 -9.13 15.17
CA ILE A 66 6.14 -7.76 15.41
C ILE A 66 6.14 -7.43 16.91
N SER A 67 5.14 -7.91 17.65
CA SER A 67 5.05 -7.68 19.09
C SER A 67 6.01 -8.53 19.91
N GLN A 68 6.34 -9.76 19.45
CA GLN A 68 7.17 -10.71 20.18
C GLN A 68 8.68 -10.38 20.15
N GLY A 69 9.19 -9.79 19.08
CA GLY A 69 10.62 -9.44 19.00
C GLY A 69 11.18 -9.36 17.59
N LEU A 70 12.49 -9.17 17.52
CA LEU A 70 13.22 -9.16 16.25
C LEU A 70 13.31 -10.59 15.68
N ILE A 71 13.13 -10.71 14.38
CA ILE A 71 13.36 -11.95 13.64
C ILE A 71 14.38 -11.72 12.53
N GLY A 72 15.07 -12.79 12.13
CA GLY A 72 16.06 -12.70 11.05
C GLY A 72 15.40 -12.38 9.70
N ASP A 73 16.21 -11.87 8.79
CA ASP A 73 15.76 -11.41 7.47
C ASP A 73 15.03 -12.46 6.66
N GLU A 74 15.52 -13.69 6.65
CA GLU A 74 14.88 -14.81 5.94
C GLU A 74 13.52 -15.17 6.55
N ALA A 75 13.45 -15.19 7.90
CA ALA A 75 12.20 -15.44 8.62
C ALA A 75 11.17 -14.32 8.38
N GLN A 76 11.61 -13.05 8.30
CA GLN A 76 10.76 -11.92 7.98
C GLN A 76 10.17 -12.04 6.57
N VAL A 77 11.02 -12.38 5.58
CA VAL A 77 10.57 -12.61 4.19
C VAL A 77 9.58 -13.77 4.14
N ALA A 78 9.90 -14.91 4.76
CA ALA A 78 9.01 -16.07 4.79
C ALA A 78 7.64 -15.72 5.44
N ALA A 79 7.65 -14.99 6.57
CA ALA A 79 6.43 -14.58 7.25
C ALA A 79 5.55 -13.68 6.37
N VAL A 80 6.15 -12.75 5.61
CA VAL A 80 5.42 -11.85 4.69
C VAL A 80 4.85 -12.65 3.51
N HIS A 81 5.62 -13.55 2.91
CA HIS A 81 5.11 -14.44 1.86
C HIS A 81 3.93 -15.29 2.33
N ASP A 82 4.07 -15.90 3.51
CA ASP A 82 3.00 -16.69 4.10
C ASP A 82 1.75 -15.87 4.39
N ALA A 83 1.90 -14.64 4.91
CA ALA A 83 0.77 -13.76 5.19
C ALA A 83 0.01 -13.37 3.90
N ILE A 84 0.73 -13.08 2.82
CA ILE A 84 0.16 -12.75 1.51
C ILE A 84 -0.51 -13.97 0.88
N ARG A 85 0.08 -15.14 0.99
CA ARG A 85 -0.52 -16.39 0.53
C ARG A 85 -1.82 -16.69 1.29
N ASP A 86 -1.80 -16.63 2.62
CA ASP A 86 -2.99 -16.87 3.45
C ASP A 86 -4.12 -15.89 3.11
N ALA A 87 -3.80 -14.61 2.85
CA ALA A 87 -4.75 -13.61 2.39
C ALA A 87 -5.38 -13.99 1.04
N ASN A 88 -4.54 -14.41 0.09
CA ASN A 88 -5.01 -14.85 -1.22
C ASN A 88 -5.92 -16.06 -1.16
N GLU A 89 -5.55 -17.08 -0.38
CA GLU A 89 -6.35 -18.29 -0.18
C GLU A 89 -7.72 -17.96 0.42
N GLN A 90 -7.80 -17.05 1.39
CA GLN A 90 -9.07 -16.61 1.98
C GLN A 90 -9.95 -15.87 0.96
N ILE A 91 -9.37 -15.01 0.13
CA ILE A 91 -10.12 -14.32 -0.95
C ILE A 91 -10.64 -15.34 -1.96
N GLN A 92 -9.82 -16.30 -2.37
CA GLN A 92 -10.23 -17.34 -3.33
C GLN A 92 -11.36 -18.22 -2.76
N ALA A 93 -11.28 -18.63 -1.50
CA ALA A 93 -12.34 -19.40 -0.85
C ALA A 93 -13.70 -18.67 -0.89
N LEU A 94 -13.71 -17.37 -0.57
CA LEU A 94 -14.94 -16.57 -0.64
C LEU A 94 -15.48 -16.42 -2.08
N ARG A 95 -14.61 -16.34 -3.08
CA ARG A 95 -15.03 -16.32 -4.51
C ARG A 95 -15.67 -17.62 -4.95
N GLU A 96 -15.19 -18.76 -4.40
CA GLU A 96 -15.76 -20.09 -4.68
C GLU A 96 -17.11 -20.28 -3.99
N GLU A 97 -17.27 -19.74 -2.77
CA GLU A 97 -18.50 -19.84 -1.98
C GLU A 97 -19.64 -18.98 -2.53
N ASP A 98 -19.34 -17.77 -3.04
CA ASP A 98 -20.32 -16.83 -3.58
C ASP A 98 -19.97 -16.35 -5.00
N PRO A 99 -20.69 -16.83 -6.03
CA PRO A 99 -20.49 -16.41 -7.41
C PRO A 99 -20.62 -14.91 -7.63
N ALA A 100 -21.34 -14.16 -6.77
CA ALA A 100 -21.43 -12.71 -6.86
C ALA A 100 -20.09 -12.02 -6.54
N LEU A 101 -19.19 -12.71 -5.83
CA LEU A 101 -17.84 -12.26 -5.48
C LEU A 101 -16.78 -12.79 -6.46
N GLY A 102 -17.18 -13.52 -7.52
CA GLY A 102 -16.27 -14.22 -8.43
C GLY A 102 -15.19 -13.37 -9.10
N ASN A 103 -15.38 -12.06 -9.18
CA ASN A 103 -14.43 -11.11 -9.76
C ASN A 103 -13.72 -10.24 -8.71
N MET A 104 -13.90 -10.50 -7.42
CA MET A 104 -13.23 -9.72 -6.39
C MET A 104 -11.73 -9.99 -6.33
N GLY A 105 -10.98 -8.97 -6.03
CA GLY A 105 -9.56 -9.02 -5.78
C GLY A 105 -9.10 -7.75 -5.10
N THR A 106 -7.82 -7.67 -4.79
CA THR A 106 -7.24 -6.47 -4.19
C THR A 106 -5.74 -6.38 -4.49
N THR A 107 -5.25 -5.15 -4.58
CA THR A 107 -3.82 -4.89 -4.44
C THR A 107 -3.39 -5.08 -3.00
N VAL A 108 -2.11 -5.09 -2.76
CA VAL A 108 -1.53 -4.90 -1.42
C VAL A 108 -0.16 -4.23 -1.53
N VAL A 109 0.08 -3.24 -0.68
CA VAL A 109 1.42 -2.78 -0.35
C VAL A 109 1.57 -2.84 1.16
N ALA A 110 2.60 -3.54 1.63
CA ALA A 110 2.90 -3.71 3.03
C ALA A 110 4.36 -3.39 3.31
N THR A 111 4.61 -2.74 4.45
CA THR A 111 5.97 -2.44 4.89
C THR A 111 6.15 -2.87 6.34
N TRP A 112 7.15 -3.70 6.60
CA TRP A 112 7.56 -4.11 7.93
C TRP A 112 8.94 -3.55 8.25
N VAL A 113 9.02 -2.62 9.20
CA VAL A 113 10.27 -2.01 9.67
C VAL A 113 10.68 -2.64 10.99
N GLN A 114 11.95 -3.01 11.11
CA GLN A 114 12.61 -3.47 12.34
C GLN A 114 13.89 -2.64 12.56
N GLY A 115 13.89 -1.77 13.57
CA GLY A 115 15.01 -0.85 13.80
C GLY A 115 15.22 0.06 12.59
N ASP A 116 16.30 -0.18 11.84
CA ASP A 116 16.65 0.58 10.64
C ASP A 116 16.23 -0.12 9.35
N ASP A 117 15.92 -1.41 9.40
CA ASP A 117 15.63 -2.23 8.24
C ASP A 117 14.15 -2.21 7.88
N ALA A 118 13.82 -1.80 6.67
CA ALA A 118 12.48 -1.84 6.11
C ALA A 118 12.40 -2.90 5.00
N LEU A 119 11.48 -3.85 5.15
CA LEU A 119 11.05 -4.78 4.11
C LEU A 119 9.74 -4.26 3.51
N ILE A 120 9.72 -4.02 2.21
CA ILE A 120 8.55 -3.61 1.44
C ILE A 120 8.12 -4.80 0.59
N ALA A 121 6.82 -5.12 0.62
CA ALA A 121 6.19 -6.13 -0.22
C ALA A 121 4.99 -5.51 -0.94
N HIS A 122 4.80 -5.80 -2.22
CA HIS A 122 3.60 -5.35 -2.93
C HIS A 122 3.16 -6.32 -4.01
N ILE A 123 1.87 -6.24 -4.33
CA ILE A 123 1.19 -6.82 -5.48
C ILE A 123 0.19 -5.78 -5.97
N GLY A 124 0.20 -5.47 -7.27
CA GLY A 124 -0.65 -4.47 -7.88
C GLY A 124 0.01 -3.09 -8.01
N ASP A 125 -0.77 -2.04 -7.97
CA ASP A 125 -0.37 -0.65 -8.23
C ASP A 125 -0.52 0.30 -7.04
N SER A 126 -0.86 -0.22 -5.87
CA SER A 126 -0.66 0.49 -4.61
C SER A 126 0.83 0.68 -4.34
N ARG A 127 1.22 1.86 -3.87
CA ARG A 127 2.61 2.31 -3.92
C ARG A 127 3.22 2.57 -2.56
N CYS A 128 4.55 2.40 -2.47
CA CYS A 128 5.36 2.84 -1.33
C CYS A 128 6.43 3.84 -1.78
N TYR A 129 6.58 4.91 -1.03
CA TYR A 129 7.57 5.97 -1.26
C TYR A 129 8.44 6.17 -0.03
N LEU A 130 9.73 6.43 -0.24
CA LEU A 130 10.64 6.97 0.79
C LEU A 130 10.67 8.49 0.68
N ILE A 131 10.43 9.15 1.79
CA ILE A 131 10.57 10.60 1.95
C ILE A 131 11.82 10.84 2.80
N SER A 132 12.88 11.30 2.13
CA SER A 132 14.18 11.60 2.74
C SER A 132 14.53 13.06 2.48
N ASN A 133 14.72 13.83 3.53
CA ASN A 133 14.87 15.28 3.42
C ASN A 133 13.68 15.89 2.65
N ASP A 134 13.89 16.55 1.54
CA ASP A 134 12.84 17.13 0.70
C ASP A 134 12.70 16.35 -0.62
N THR A 135 13.15 15.08 -0.62
CA THR A 135 13.06 14.21 -1.79
C THR A 135 12.03 13.10 -1.57
N LEU A 136 11.26 12.84 -2.61
CA LEU A 136 10.33 11.72 -2.71
C LEU A 136 10.93 10.69 -3.67
N SER A 137 11.00 9.44 -3.26
CA SER A 137 11.46 8.36 -4.15
C SER A 137 10.56 7.14 -4.04
N ARG A 138 9.95 6.75 -5.15
CA ARG A 138 9.11 5.57 -5.26
C ARG A 138 9.94 4.30 -5.06
N ARG A 139 9.41 3.34 -4.30
CA ARG A 139 10.05 2.07 -3.92
C ARG A 139 9.35 0.84 -4.47
N THR A 140 8.18 1.02 -5.05
CA THR A 140 7.40 -0.02 -5.72
C THR A 140 7.34 0.23 -7.21
N ARG A 141 7.16 -0.82 -7.99
CA ARG A 141 6.89 -0.78 -9.42
C ARG A 141 5.48 -1.33 -9.65
N ASP A 142 4.62 -0.59 -10.34
CA ASP A 142 3.23 -1.03 -10.53
C ASP A 142 3.16 -2.33 -11.35
N ASP A 143 2.33 -3.25 -10.89
CA ASP A 143 1.97 -4.46 -11.65
C ASP A 143 0.80 -4.16 -12.58
N THR A 144 1.05 -3.30 -13.59
CA THR A 144 0.07 -2.92 -14.61
C THR A 144 0.55 -3.24 -16.03
N VAL A 145 -0.40 -3.36 -16.96
CA VAL A 145 -0.07 -3.52 -18.38
C VAL A 145 0.73 -2.34 -18.90
N VAL A 146 0.36 -1.13 -18.49
CA VAL A 146 1.05 0.11 -18.92
C VAL A 146 2.47 0.17 -18.39
N GLN A 147 2.72 -0.24 -17.14
CA GLN A 147 4.08 -0.27 -16.61
C GLN A 147 4.96 -1.26 -17.38
N ASN A 148 4.42 -2.43 -17.75
CA ASN A 148 5.16 -3.38 -18.59
C ASN A 148 5.51 -2.78 -19.96
N MET A 149 4.60 -2.01 -20.56
CA MET A 149 4.85 -1.35 -21.85
C MET A 149 5.88 -0.21 -21.74
N ILE A 150 5.98 0.45 -20.59
CA ILE A 150 7.04 1.44 -20.32
C ILE A 150 8.39 0.73 -20.20
N ASP A 151 8.45 -0.36 -19.45
CA ASP A 151 9.70 -1.08 -19.17
C ASP A 151 10.28 -1.76 -20.40
N ASP A 152 9.42 -2.27 -21.31
CA ASP A 152 9.87 -2.86 -22.59
C ASP A 152 10.12 -1.81 -23.69
N GLY A 153 9.85 -0.53 -23.41
CA GLY A 153 10.05 0.59 -24.32
C GLY A 153 8.98 0.76 -25.40
N SER A 154 7.86 0.03 -25.31
CA SER A 154 6.73 0.15 -26.24
C SER A 154 6.05 1.50 -26.18
N ILE A 155 6.05 2.13 -25.01
CA ILE A 155 5.58 3.50 -24.78
C ILE A 155 6.54 4.27 -23.87
N ARG A 156 6.48 5.61 -23.92
CA ARG A 156 7.18 6.47 -22.96
C ARG A 156 6.30 6.67 -21.72
N GLU A 157 6.92 6.91 -20.57
CA GLU A 157 6.21 7.22 -19.34
C GLU A 157 5.25 8.41 -19.51
N SER A 158 5.64 9.42 -20.30
CA SER A 158 4.80 10.58 -20.63
C SER A 158 3.51 10.24 -21.39
N ASP A 159 3.45 9.09 -22.03
CA ASP A 159 2.31 8.65 -22.83
C ASP A 159 1.29 7.84 -22.00
N ALA A 160 1.73 7.30 -20.85
CA ALA A 160 0.94 6.45 -19.95
C ALA A 160 -0.42 7.05 -19.53
N PRO A 161 -0.54 8.35 -19.16
CA PRO A 161 -1.82 8.94 -18.77
C PRO A 161 -2.89 8.88 -19.86
N ASN A 162 -2.49 8.76 -21.13
CA ASN A 162 -3.39 8.73 -22.29
C ASN A 162 -3.81 7.32 -22.71
N ILE A 163 -3.29 6.28 -22.07
CA ILE A 163 -3.62 4.88 -22.40
C ILE A 163 -4.97 4.51 -21.74
N PRO A 164 -5.98 4.06 -22.52
CA PRO A 164 -7.32 3.76 -21.97
C PRO A 164 -7.36 2.65 -20.93
N PHE A 165 -6.39 1.72 -20.98
CA PHE A 165 -6.30 0.56 -20.07
C PHE A 165 -5.14 0.70 -19.06
N ARG A 166 -4.76 1.93 -18.69
CA ARG A 166 -3.61 2.20 -17.81
C ARG A 166 -3.74 1.55 -16.42
N ASN A 167 -4.97 1.36 -15.92
CA ASN A 167 -5.26 0.77 -14.62
C ASN A 167 -5.49 -0.75 -14.68
N VAL A 168 -5.19 -1.41 -15.82
CA VAL A 168 -5.33 -2.88 -15.91
C VAL A 168 -4.16 -3.55 -15.19
N LEU A 169 -4.49 -4.18 -14.06
CA LEU A 169 -3.51 -4.92 -13.26
C LEU A 169 -3.06 -6.21 -13.94
N THR A 170 -1.80 -6.53 -13.82
CA THR A 170 -1.22 -7.82 -14.22
C THR A 170 -1.11 -8.79 -13.06
N GLN A 171 -1.16 -8.30 -11.83
CA GLN A 171 -1.20 -9.09 -10.60
C GLN A 171 -2.11 -8.45 -9.56
N ALA A 172 -2.89 -9.28 -8.85
CA ALA A 172 -3.70 -8.90 -7.70
C ALA A 172 -4.01 -10.14 -6.85
N LEU A 173 -4.24 -9.96 -5.55
CA LEU A 173 -4.73 -11.03 -4.68
C LEU A 173 -6.14 -11.42 -5.09
N GLY A 174 -6.42 -12.73 -5.02
CA GLY A 174 -7.67 -13.34 -5.48
C GLY A 174 -7.68 -13.69 -6.97
N SER A 175 -6.80 -13.12 -7.80
CA SER A 175 -6.77 -13.38 -9.25
C SER A 175 -5.80 -14.50 -9.65
N SER A 176 -4.83 -14.84 -8.83
CA SER A 176 -3.81 -15.88 -9.09
C SER A 176 -3.85 -16.96 -8.02
N GLU A 177 -3.64 -18.22 -8.41
CA GLU A 177 -3.47 -19.33 -7.45
C GLU A 177 -2.20 -19.17 -6.60
N GLN A 178 -1.15 -18.59 -7.18
CA GLN A 178 0.13 -18.39 -6.51
C GLN A 178 0.55 -16.92 -6.66
N PRO A 179 0.20 -16.07 -5.70
CA PRO A 179 0.61 -14.67 -5.72
C PRO A 179 2.13 -14.58 -5.51
N ALA A 180 2.78 -13.77 -6.35
CA ALA A 180 4.22 -13.55 -6.29
C ALA A 180 4.52 -12.09 -5.92
N PRO A 181 4.57 -11.75 -4.62
CA PRO A 181 4.84 -10.39 -4.19
C PRO A 181 6.24 -9.95 -4.61
N SER A 182 6.34 -8.75 -5.14
CA SER A 182 7.62 -8.07 -5.31
C SER A 182 8.13 -7.61 -3.96
N LEU A 183 9.41 -7.94 -3.65
CA LEU A 183 10.05 -7.60 -2.38
C LEU A 183 11.23 -6.66 -2.60
N SER A 184 11.35 -5.66 -1.75
CA SER A 184 12.53 -4.79 -1.70
C SER A 184 12.91 -4.44 -0.26
N ARG A 185 14.18 -4.10 -0.04
CA ARG A 185 14.69 -3.66 1.26
C ARG A 185 15.37 -2.31 1.15
N LEU A 186 15.29 -1.55 2.24
CA LEU A 186 16.05 -0.32 2.40
C LEU A 186 16.40 -0.09 3.87
N LYS A 187 17.38 0.77 4.11
CA LYS A 187 17.64 1.33 5.44
C LYS A 187 16.86 2.63 5.59
N LEU A 188 16.10 2.72 6.68
CA LEU A 188 15.35 3.90 7.06
C LEU A 188 16.16 4.69 8.09
N ALA A 189 16.63 5.87 7.74
CA ALA A 189 17.37 6.74 8.67
C ALA A 189 16.42 7.53 9.57
N ALA A 190 16.97 8.07 10.67
CA ALA A 190 16.24 8.95 11.56
C ALA A 190 15.68 10.18 10.82
N GLY A 191 14.41 10.50 11.04
CA GLY A 191 13.68 11.57 10.38
C GLY A 191 13.14 11.23 8.99
N GLU A 192 13.47 10.04 8.44
CA GLU A 192 12.88 9.56 7.21
C GLU A 192 11.49 8.94 7.43
N ARG A 193 10.70 8.93 6.36
CA ARG A 193 9.32 8.44 6.36
C ARG A 193 9.10 7.50 5.19
N LEU A 194 8.28 6.47 5.43
CA LEU A 194 7.69 5.67 4.36
C LEU A 194 6.21 6.04 4.23
N LEU A 195 5.79 6.32 3.01
CA LEU A 195 4.41 6.62 2.65
C LEU A 195 3.88 5.50 1.78
N LEU A 196 2.84 4.80 2.25
CA LEU A 196 2.10 3.82 1.48
C LEU A 196 0.78 4.46 1.05
N CYS A 197 0.35 4.23 -0.19
CA CYS A 197 -0.92 4.77 -0.68
C CYS A 197 -1.56 3.87 -1.74
N SER A 198 -2.89 3.98 -1.89
CA SER A 198 -3.62 3.51 -3.07
C SER A 198 -3.39 4.45 -4.26
N ASP A 199 -3.80 4.04 -5.46
CA ASP A 199 -3.63 4.78 -6.72
C ASP A 199 -4.43 6.09 -6.75
N GLY A 200 -5.49 6.21 -5.95
CA GLY A 200 -6.28 7.44 -5.82
C GLY A 200 -5.49 8.65 -5.35
N LEU A 201 -4.40 8.48 -4.57
CA LEU A 201 -3.58 9.60 -4.14
C LEU A 201 -2.79 10.20 -5.32
N PRO A 202 -1.97 9.46 -6.09
CA PRO A 202 -1.27 10.01 -7.25
C PRO A 202 -2.21 10.40 -8.41
N GLU A 203 -3.42 9.86 -8.50
CA GLU A 203 -4.44 10.32 -9.44
C GLU A 203 -5.02 11.68 -9.05
N ALA A 204 -5.15 11.98 -7.77
CA ALA A 204 -5.70 13.23 -7.27
C ALA A 204 -4.67 14.36 -7.14
N ILE A 205 -3.41 14.02 -6.80
CA ILE A 205 -2.32 14.98 -6.58
C ILE A 205 -1.08 14.50 -7.33
N PRO A 206 -0.54 15.29 -8.30
CA PRO A 206 0.74 14.97 -8.93
C PRO A 206 1.87 14.79 -7.91
N GLU A 207 2.67 13.72 -8.05
CA GLU A 207 3.75 13.38 -7.10
C GLU A 207 4.74 14.55 -6.87
N ALA A 208 4.95 15.38 -7.89
CA ALA A 208 5.82 16.56 -7.79
C ALA A 208 5.37 17.59 -6.75
N GLU A 209 4.08 17.58 -6.37
CA GLU A 209 3.52 18.51 -5.38
C GLU A 209 3.65 18.00 -3.94
N TRP A 210 3.87 16.70 -3.75
CA TRP A 210 3.82 16.07 -2.42
C TRP A 210 4.88 16.61 -1.46
N THR A 211 6.10 16.88 -1.94
CA THR A 211 7.18 17.41 -1.08
C THR A 211 6.81 18.75 -0.45
N GLY A 212 6.08 19.60 -1.19
CA GLY A 212 5.57 20.87 -0.68
C GLY A 212 4.48 20.68 0.39
N LEU A 213 3.61 19.67 0.23
CA LEU A 213 2.51 19.33 1.17
C LEU A 213 3.03 18.66 2.43
N LEU A 214 4.13 17.91 2.33
CA LEU A 214 4.75 17.14 3.42
C LEU A 214 5.77 17.96 4.23
N ALA A 215 5.45 19.21 4.54
CA ALA A 215 6.35 20.11 5.25
C ALA A 215 6.85 19.52 6.59
N ARG A 216 8.17 19.62 6.84
CA ARG A 216 8.86 19.01 7.99
C ARG A 216 8.37 19.46 9.39
N ARG A 217 7.66 20.59 9.50
CA ARG A 217 7.23 21.17 10.76
C ARG A 217 5.88 20.63 11.27
N SER A 218 5.20 19.81 10.48
CA SER A 218 3.93 19.19 10.85
C SER A 218 4.13 17.75 11.32
N THR A 219 3.21 17.25 12.15
CA THR A 219 3.24 15.84 12.58
C THR A 219 2.94 14.91 11.40
N ALA A 220 3.34 13.64 11.48
CA ALA A 220 2.98 12.64 10.46
C ALA A 220 1.46 12.58 10.25
N ARG A 221 0.67 12.74 11.33
CA ARG A 221 -0.79 12.77 11.27
C ARG A 221 -1.32 13.96 10.47
N ASP A 222 -0.76 15.15 10.68
CA ASP A 222 -1.16 16.36 9.95
C ASP A 222 -0.79 16.24 8.48
N GLN A 223 0.39 15.65 8.17
CA GLN A 223 0.85 15.42 6.80
C GLN A 223 -0.09 14.47 6.04
N VAL A 224 -0.46 13.33 6.65
CA VAL A 224 -1.40 12.39 6.05
C VAL A 224 -2.76 13.07 5.83
N ARG A 225 -3.26 13.82 6.80
CA ARG A 225 -4.51 14.57 6.66
C ARG A 225 -4.43 15.60 5.54
N THR A 226 -3.33 16.35 5.45
CA THR A 226 -3.11 17.33 4.37
C THR A 226 -3.19 16.67 2.99
N LEU A 227 -2.60 15.49 2.82
CA LEU A 227 -2.69 14.75 1.54
C LEU A 227 -4.14 14.37 1.21
N ILE A 228 -4.88 13.84 2.18
CA ILE A 228 -6.28 13.46 1.98
C ILE A 228 -7.13 14.70 1.67
N ASP A 229 -7.06 15.75 2.50
CA ASP A 229 -7.85 16.98 2.31
C ASP A 229 -7.55 17.62 0.94
N THR A 230 -6.28 17.70 0.54
CA THR A 230 -5.89 18.19 -0.80
C THR A 230 -6.43 17.30 -1.92
N SER A 231 -6.43 15.98 -1.74
CA SER A 231 -7.03 15.06 -2.72
C SER A 231 -8.52 15.32 -2.91
N LEU A 232 -9.24 15.54 -1.81
CA LEU A 232 -10.67 15.86 -1.84
C LEU A 232 -10.95 17.23 -2.48
N ASP A 233 -10.15 18.24 -2.16
CA ASP A 233 -10.22 19.58 -2.76
C ASP A 233 -9.97 19.53 -4.28
N ASN A 234 -9.09 18.65 -4.73
CA ASN A 234 -8.83 18.38 -6.16
C ASN A 234 -9.94 17.52 -6.81
N GLY A 235 -10.94 17.09 -6.03
CA GLY A 235 -12.07 16.30 -6.51
C GLY A 235 -11.70 14.84 -6.79
N ALA A 236 -10.96 14.21 -5.87
CA ALA A 236 -10.55 12.79 -5.95
C ALA A 236 -11.69 11.91 -6.45
N LYS A 237 -11.46 11.26 -7.61
CA LYS A 237 -12.49 10.45 -8.28
C LYS A 237 -12.57 9.04 -7.74
N ASP A 238 -11.51 8.59 -7.09
CA ASP A 238 -11.39 7.27 -6.46
C ASP A 238 -11.29 7.36 -4.95
N ASN A 239 -11.31 6.20 -4.29
CA ASN A 239 -10.94 6.07 -2.89
C ASN A 239 -9.48 6.52 -2.71
N VAL A 240 -9.16 7.15 -1.61
CA VAL A 240 -7.81 7.65 -1.32
C VAL A 240 -7.38 7.15 0.05
N SER A 241 -6.31 6.37 0.07
CA SER A 241 -5.79 5.78 1.30
C SER A 241 -4.31 6.02 1.45
N VAL A 242 -3.91 6.38 2.66
CA VAL A 242 -2.52 6.68 3.01
C VAL A 242 -2.18 6.08 4.37
N VAL A 243 -1.04 5.42 4.45
CA VAL A 243 -0.38 5.05 5.71
C VAL A 243 1.03 5.62 5.70
N MET A 244 1.41 6.33 6.74
CA MET A 244 2.76 6.88 6.92
C MET A 244 3.45 6.24 8.11
N ILE A 245 4.67 5.76 7.91
CA ILE A 245 5.58 5.30 8.94
C ILE A 245 6.69 6.33 9.08
N LEU A 246 6.94 6.80 10.31
CA LEU A 246 7.99 7.74 10.64
C LEU A 246 9.00 7.08 11.57
N LYS A 247 10.29 7.20 11.28
CA LYS A 247 11.36 6.94 12.22
C LYS A 247 11.77 8.23 12.91
N GLU A 248 11.41 8.33 14.17
CA GLU A 248 11.72 9.53 14.97
C GLU A 248 13.23 9.71 15.16
N SER A 249 13.66 10.95 15.33
CA SER A 249 15.07 11.35 15.52
C SER A 249 15.61 11.01 16.91
#